data_e85181a45479eef5e0ee10a4588fcd1d
#
_entry.id   e85181a45479eef5e0ee10a4588fcd1d
#
_cell.length_a   1.000
_cell.length_b   1.000
_cell.length_c   1.000
_cell.angle_alpha   90.00
_cell.angle_beta   90.00
_cell.angle_gamma   90.00
#
_symmetry.space_group_name_H-M   'P 1'
#
loop_
_entity.id
_entity.type
_entity.pdbx_description
1 polymer ?
#
loop_
_entity_poly.entity_id
_entity_poly.type
_entity_poly.pdbx_seq_one_letter_code
_entity_poly.pdbx_strand_id
1 'polypeptide(L)'
;MDATAVESYLTELQSKICSTLESIDGGTTFATESWDRPEGGGGVSRVLAEGDVIEKGGVNFSHVVGAGMPASATQHRPELAGRSFRAMGVSLVIHPRNPHAPTSHANVRLFMAEKPGEEPVWWMGGGFDLTPYYGYEEDAVHWHQTAKAACDPFGEETYPRLKKWCDDYFYLPHRKEPRGVGGLFYDDLNEWGFDQTFAFMRSVGDGFLSAYVPILERRKDAPWTEAQRQWQLYRRGRYVEFNLVHDRGTLFGLQTNGRTEAILMSLPPLVRWEYGYSPDEGSPEAKLMTDFLRPRDWLGLETAAHSR
;
A
#
# COMPACT_ATOMS: atom_id res chain seq x y z
N MET A 1 -2.21 -19.83 -17.07
CA MET A 1 -1.65 -18.80 -16.13
C MET A 1 -0.38 -18.25 -16.75
N ASP A 2 -0.38 -16.96 -17.07
CA ASP A 2 0.76 -16.31 -17.75
C ASP A 2 1.49 -15.37 -16.76
N ALA A 3 2.48 -15.92 -16.05
CA ALA A 3 3.30 -15.18 -15.12
C ALA A 3 4.15 -14.10 -15.82
N THR A 4 4.50 -14.30 -17.11
CA THR A 4 5.26 -13.32 -17.89
C THR A 4 4.43 -12.06 -18.17
N ALA A 5 3.14 -12.23 -18.48
CA ALA A 5 2.23 -11.10 -18.64
C ALA A 5 2.06 -10.32 -17.33
N VAL A 6 2.05 -11.01 -16.18
CA VAL A 6 2.01 -10.34 -14.86
C VAL A 6 3.28 -9.55 -14.61
N GLU A 7 4.45 -10.11 -14.89
CA GLU A 7 5.75 -9.45 -14.72
C GLU A 7 5.87 -8.20 -15.60
N SER A 8 5.48 -8.31 -16.88
CA SER A 8 5.47 -7.17 -17.81
C SER A 8 4.57 -6.04 -17.30
N TYR A 9 3.36 -6.37 -16.86
CA TYR A 9 2.44 -5.40 -16.28
C TYR A 9 3.05 -4.69 -15.04
N LEU A 10 3.64 -5.45 -14.13
CA LEU A 10 4.21 -4.88 -12.90
C LEU A 10 5.38 -3.93 -13.19
N THR A 11 6.25 -4.26 -14.16
CA THR A 11 7.37 -3.40 -14.54
C THR A 11 6.91 -2.13 -15.25
N GLU A 12 5.87 -2.23 -16.08
CA GLU A 12 5.22 -1.07 -16.72
C GLU A 12 4.53 -0.18 -15.68
N LEU A 13 3.83 -0.78 -14.71
CA LEU A 13 3.17 -0.07 -13.62
C LEU A 13 4.19 0.71 -12.79
N GLN A 14 5.31 0.09 -12.38
CA GLN A 14 6.39 0.77 -11.68
C GLN A 14 6.89 1.99 -12.46
N SER A 15 7.14 1.82 -13.75
CA SER A 15 7.67 2.88 -14.61
C SER A 15 6.67 4.04 -14.75
N LYS A 16 5.40 3.75 -14.96
CA LYS A 16 4.32 4.73 -15.06
C LYS A 16 4.15 5.53 -13.76
N ILE A 17 4.18 4.85 -12.61
CA ILE A 17 4.07 5.51 -11.31
C ILE A 17 5.24 6.46 -11.10
N CYS A 18 6.48 6.00 -11.30
CA CYS A 18 7.67 6.83 -11.12
C CYS A 18 7.66 8.05 -12.04
N SER A 19 7.43 7.89 -13.34
CA SER A 19 7.41 9.01 -14.27
C SER A 19 6.32 10.04 -13.98
N THR A 20 5.15 9.58 -13.53
CA THR A 20 4.07 10.49 -13.13
C THR A 20 4.44 11.28 -11.88
N LEU A 21 5.00 10.64 -10.87
CA LEU A 21 5.39 11.31 -9.62
C LEU A 21 6.58 12.25 -9.82
N GLU A 22 7.54 11.90 -10.68
CA GLU A 22 8.63 12.79 -11.10
C GLU A 22 8.11 14.07 -11.78
N SER A 23 7.12 13.92 -12.64
CA SER A 23 6.49 15.08 -13.30
C SER A 23 5.78 16.01 -12.31
N ILE A 24 5.20 15.46 -11.23
CA ILE A 24 4.53 16.25 -10.19
C ILE A 24 5.54 16.91 -9.26
N ASP A 25 6.61 16.21 -8.93
CA ASP A 25 7.69 16.74 -8.08
C ASP A 25 8.42 17.89 -8.76
N GLY A 26 8.80 17.72 -10.02
CA GLY A 26 9.47 18.73 -10.85
C GLY A 26 10.91 19.05 -10.44
N GLY A 27 11.33 18.68 -9.23
CA GLY A 27 12.64 18.99 -8.67
C GLY A 27 13.64 17.82 -8.73
N THR A 28 13.18 16.59 -8.62
CA THR A 28 14.06 15.42 -8.58
C THR A 28 13.46 14.19 -9.26
N THR A 29 14.28 13.16 -9.44
CA THR A 29 13.90 11.90 -10.09
C THR A 29 14.18 10.71 -9.19
N PHE A 30 13.56 9.57 -9.50
CA PHE A 30 13.82 8.31 -8.78
C PHE A 30 15.21 7.76 -9.13
N ALA A 31 16.08 7.62 -8.13
CA ALA A 31 17.28 6.81 -8.23
C ALA A 31 16.87 5.34 -8.39
N THR A 32 17.47 4.67 -9.37
CA THR A 32 17.14 3.27 -9.69
C THR A 32 18.29 2.36 -9.29
N GLU A 33 17.98 1.30 -8.55
CA GLU A 33 18.92 0.25 -8.18
C GLU A 33 18.32 -1.12 -8.54
N SER A 34 19.01 -1.87 -9.40
CA SER A 34 18.72 -3.28 -9.67
C SER A 34 19.49 -4.16 -8.71
N TRP A 35 18.88 -5.23 -8.25
CA TRP A 35 19.49 -6.17 -7.33
C TRP A 35 19.08 -7.61 -7.64
N ASP A 36 19.99 -8.54 -7.39
CA ASP A 36 19.78 -9.97 -7.54
C ASP A 36 19.82 -10.68 -6.19
N ARG A 37 19.18 -11.86 -6.11
CA ARG A 37 19.23 -12.73 -4.94
C ARG A 37 20.03 -13.99 -5.25
N PRO A 38 20.91 -14.42 -4.34
CA PRO A 38 21.65 -15.66 -4.50
C PRO A 38 20.75 -16.90 -4.66
N GLU A 39 19.58 -16.89 -4.02
CA GLU A 39 18.60 -17.99 -4.08
C GLU A 39 17.75 -17.96 -5.35
N GLY A 40 17.85 -16.89 -6.13
CA GLY A 40 17.15 -16.69 -7.39
C GLY A 40 16.17 -15.53 -7.39
N GLY A 41 16.04 -14.90 -8.55
CA GLY A 41 15.26 -13.71 -8.76
C GLY A 41 15.99 -12.45 -8.30
N GLY A 42 15.25 -11.36 -8.20
CA GLY A 42 15.79 -10.05 -7.87
C GLY A 42 14.71 -8.99 -7.88
N GLY A 43 15.10 -7.75 -8.16
CA GLY A 43 14.16 -6.64 -8.26
C GLY A 43 14.80 -5.35 -8.72
N VAL A 44 13.95 -4.34 -8.80
CA VAL A 44 14.34 -2.97 -9.11
C VAL A 44 13.72 -2.04 -8.08
N SER A 45 14.56 -1.46 -7.24
CA SER A 45 14.13 -0.43 -6.28
C SER A 45 14.29 0.94 -6.92
N ARG A 46 13.25 1.76 -6.88
CA ARG A 46 13.28 3.16 -7.30
C ARG A 46 12.95 4.03 -6.11
N VAL A 47 13.87 4.91 -5.73
CA VAL A 47 13.75 5.76 -4.54
C VAL A 47 13.95 7.22 -4.91
N LEU A 48 12.95 8.05 -4.63
CA LEU A 48 13.03 9.50 -4.70
C LEU A 48 13.22 10.01 -3.28
N ALA A 49 14.22 10.87 -3.07
CA ALA A 49 14.51 11.50 -1.79
C ALA A 49 14.77 12.99 -1.99
N GLU A 50 14.40 13.79 -1.00
CA GLU A 50 14.62 15.25 -0.95
C GLU A 50 13.98 16.02 -2.11
N GLY A 51 12.84 15.49 -2.67
CA GLY A 51 12.09 16.19 -3.71
C GLY A 51 11.36 17.43 -3.18
N ASP A 52 10.92 18.29 -4.09
CA ASP A 52 10.19 19.52 -3.75
C ASP A 52 8.79 19.21 -3.20
N VAL A 53 8.10 18.23 -3.78
CA VAL A 53 6.78 17.76 -3.37
C VAL A 53 6.86 16.47 -2.57
N ILE A 54 7.67 15.51 -3.05
CA ILE A 54 7.84 14.20 -2.43
C ILE A 54 9.12 14.20 -1.60
N GLU A 55 8.98 14.26 -0.27
CA GLU A 55 10.13 14.23 0.62
C GLU A 55 10.86 12.89 0.57
N LYS A 56 10.10 11.79 0.48
CA LYS A 56 10.61 10.45 0.19
C LYS A 56 9.53 9.62 -0.47
N GLY A 57 9.88 8.94 -1.55
CA GLY A 57 9.05 7.95 -2.22
C GLY A 57 9.85 6.71 -2.54
N GLY A 58 9.27 5.54 -2.35
CA GLY A 58 9.86 4.27 -2.78
C GLY A 58 8.86 3.49 -3.61
N VAL A 59 9.29 3.02 -4.78
CA VAL A 59 8.51 2.14 -5.66
C VAL A 59 9.38 0.95 -6.00
N ASN A 60 9.08 -0.20 -5.40
CA ASN A 60 9.88 -1.42 -5.53
C ASN A 60 9.15 -2.45 -6.39
N PHE A 61 9.79 -2.92 -7.44
CA PHE A 61 9.43 -4.16 -8.12
C PHE A 61 10.32 -5.28 -7.59
N SER A 62 9.72 -6.43 -7.29
CA SER A 62 10.45 -7.65 -6.93
C SER A 62 9.88 -8.85 -7.67
N HIS A 63 10.78 -9.77 -8.08
CA HIS A 63 10.46 -11.10 -8.61
C HIS A 63 11.39 -12.09 -7.92
N VAL A 64 10.89 -12.77 -6.93
CA VAL A 64 11.64 -13.71 -6.10
C VAL A 64 11.25 -15.13 -6.49
N VAL A 65 12.24 -16.00 -6.65
CA VAL A 65 12.04 -17.42 -6.89
C VAL A 65 12.76 -18.24 -5.81
N GLY A 66 12.27 -19.44 -5.56
CA GLY A 66 12.89 -20.36 -4.61
C GLY A 66 12.55 -21.81 -4.93
N ALA A 67 13.51 -22.71 -4.67
CA ALA A 67 13.34 -24.13 -4.90
C ALA A 67 12.39 -24.81 -3.91
N GLY A 68 12.08 -24.17 -2.79
CA GLY A 68 11.16 -24.65 -1.77
C GLY A 68 10.74 -23.58 -0.80
N MET A 69 9.57 -23.77 -0.20
CA MET A 69 9.04 -22.88 0.83
C MET A 69 9.67 -23.15 2.20
N PRO A 70 9.92 -22.14 3.03
CA PRO A 70 10.32 -22.33 4.42
C PRO A 70 9.30 -23.17 5.19
N ALA A 71 9.78 -23.99 6.13
CA ALA A 71 8.91 -24.83 6.97
C ALA A 71 7.83 -24.03 7.72
N SER A 72 8.13 -22.79 8.14
CA SER A 72 7.17 -21.88 8.76
C SER A 72 6.00 -21.50 7.84
N ALA A 73 6.25 -21.38 6.54
CA ALA A 73 5.21 -21.06 5.56
C ALA A 73 4.34 -22.29 5.23
N THR A 74 4.92 -23.50 5.24
CA THR A 74 4.19 -24.75 4.95
C THR A 74 3.42 -25.29 6.14
N GLN A 75 3.73 -24.86 7.37
CA GLN A 75 3.03 -25.29 8.58
C GLN A 75 1.51 -24.98 8.54
N HIS A 76 1.15 -23.83 7.98
CA HIS A 76 -0.24 -23.39 7.84
C HIS A 76 -0.82 -23.62 6.45
N ARG A 77 0.02 -24.05 5.49
CA ARG A 77 -0.32 -24.33 4.09
C ARG A 77 0.41 -25.59 3.60
N PRO A 78 -0.04 -26.76 4.04
CA PRO A 78 0.61 -28.02 3.70
C PRO A 78 0.64 -28.31 2.18
N GLU A 79 -0.30 -27.74 1.41
CA GLU A 79 -0.35 -27.81 -0.03
C GLU A 79 0.85 -27.21 -0.74
N LEU A 80 1.63 -26.36 -0.06
CA LEU A 80 2.84 -25.73 -0.58
C LEU A 80 4.10 -26.60 -0.38
N ALA A 81 4.00 -27.67 0.40
CA ALA A 81 5.16 -28.48 0.73
C ALA A 81 5.78 -29.15 -0.53
N GLY A 82 7.09 -29.01 -0.68
CA GLY A 82 7.84 -29.60 -1.80
C GLY A 82 7.60 -28.93 -3.15
N ARG A 83 7.00 -27.73 -3.18
CA ARG A 83 6.84 -26.91 -4.39
C ARG A 83 7.93 -25.87 -4.48
N SER A 84 8.44 -25.64 -5.68
CA SER A 84 9.14 -24.40 -6.01
C SER A 84 8.15 -23.24 -6.02
N PHE A 85 8.62 -22.02 -5.80
CA PHE A 85 7.72 -20.85 -5.81
C PHE A 85 8.32 -19.66 -6.56
N ARG A 86 7.44 -18.79 -7.01
CA ARG A 86 7.75 -17.44 -7.43
C ARG A 86 6.78 -16.47 -6.76
N ALA A 87 7.29 -15.32 -6.36
CA ALA A 87 6.50 -14.20 -5.85
C ALA A 87 6.95 -12.93 -6.55
N MET A 88 6.03 -12.21 -7.15
CA MET A 88 6.35 -10.96 -7.82
C MET A 88 5.33 -9.89 -7.49
N GLY A 89 5.78 -8.64 -7.43
CA GLY A 89 4.89 -7.53 -7.11
C GLY A 89 5.55 -6.17 -7.22
N VAL A 90 4.70 -5.16 -7.22
CA VAL A 90 5.09 -3.77 -7.00
C VAL A 90 4.53 -3.32 -5.65
N SER A 91 5.40 -2.73 -4.84
CA SER A 91 5.04 -2.11 -3.56
C SER A 91 5.58 -0.68 -3.55
N LEU A 92 4.77 0.25 -3.08
CA LEU A 92 5.17 1.65 -3.00
C LEU A 92 4.67 2.33 -1.74
N VAL A 93 5.42 3.34 -1.30
CA VAL A 93 4.99 4.31 -0.29
C VAL A 93 5.50 5.68 -0.68
N ILE A 94 4.62 6.67 -0.64
CA ILE A 94 4.92 8.06 -0.96
C ILE A 94 4.69 8.93 0.26
N HIS A 95 5.73 9.63 0.71
CA HIS A 95 5.72 10.56 1.83
C HIS A 95 5.90 12.00 1.32
N PRO A 96 4.81 12.76 1.15
CA PRO A 96 4.90 14.16 0.71
C PRO A 96 5.53 15.05 1.77
N ARG A 97 6.19 16.14 1.32
CA ARG A 97 6.78 17.15 2.19
C ARG A 97 5.71 17.96 2.94
N ASN A 98 4.66 18.36 2.21
CA ASN A 98 3.59 19.19 2.75
C ASN A 98 2.74 18.39 3.77
N PRO A 99 2.51 18.89 5.00
CA PRO A 99 1.66 18.23 6.00
C PRO A 99 0.20 18.05 5.58
N HIS A 100 -0.29 18.83 4.63
CA HIS A 100 -1.65 18.68 4.11
C HIS A 100 -1.79 17.58 3.06
N ALA A 101 -0.69 17.16 2.44
CA ALA A 101 -0.68 16.04 1.52
C ALA A 101 -0.49 14.71 2.26
N PRO A 102 -1.38 13.73 2.06
CA PRO A 102 -1.33 12.46 2.78
C PRO A 102 -0.21 11.55 2.28
N THR A 103 0.33 10.71 3.17
CA THR A 103 1.08 9.52 2.77
C THR A 103 0.13 8.53 2.09
N SER A 104 0.60 7.86 1.04
CA SER A 104 -0.12 6.76 0.41
C SER A 104 0.76 5.53 0.27
N HIS A 105 0.12 4.38 0.32
CA HIS A 105 0.71 3.07 0.09
C HIS A 105 -0.10 2.34 -0.96
N ALA A 106 0.56 1.58 -1.82
CA ALA A 106 -0.08 0.59 -2.68
C ALA A 106 0.81 -0.64 -2.83
N ASN A 107 0.16 -1.77 -3.05
CA ASN A 107 0.82 -3.03 -3.38
C ASN A 107 -0.06 -3.84 -4.31
N VAL A 108 0.54 -4.47 -5.30
CA VAL A 108 -0.10 -5.52 -6.11
C VAL A 108 0.92 -6.63 -6.35
N ARG A 109 0.51 -7.88 -6.10
CA ARG A 109 1.43 -9.02 -6.12
C ARG A 109 0.77 -10.31 -6.56
N LEU A 110 1.57 -11.20 -7.15
CA LEU A 110 1.27 -12.59 -7.45
C LEU A 110 2.18 -13.50 -6.64
N PHE A 111 1.61 -14.53 -6.05
CA PHE A 111 2.33 -15.70 -5.56
C PHE A 111 1.91 -16.93 -6.37
N MET A 112 2.88 -17.79 -6.71
CA MET A 112 2.64 -19.05 -7.42
C MET A 112 3.62 -20.11 -6.91
N ALA A 113 3.12 -21.29 -6.61
CA ALA A 113 3.91 -22.45 -6.21
C ALA A 113 3.62 -23.65 -7.14
N GLU A 114 4.67 -24.25 -7.68
CA GLU A 114 4.60 -25.25 -8.73
C GLU A 114 5.32 -26.54 -8.32
N LYS A 115 4.76 -27.67 -8.77
CA LYS A 115 5.39 -28.99 -8.64
C LYS A 115 5.08 -29.80 -9.90
N PRO A 116 6.07 -30.44 -10.51
CA PRO A 116 5.86 -31.23 -11.73
C PRO A 116 4.74 -32.26 -11.56
N GLY A 117 3.77 -32.26 -12.47
CA GLY A 117 2.64 -33.18 -12.47
C GLY A 117 1.49 -32.82 -11.52
N GLU A 118 1.56 -31.69 -10.83
CA GLU A 118 0.47 -31.19 -9.98
C GLU A 118 -0.01 -29.81 -10.46
N GLU A 119 -1.28 -29.48 -10.21
CA GLU A 119 -1.81 -28.14 -10.48
C GLU A 119 -1.07 -27.09 -9.63
N PRO A 120 -0.73 -25.93 -10.21
CA PRO A 120 -0.11 -24.84 -9.47
C PRO A 120 -1.04 -24.29 -8.38
N VAL A 121 -0.47 -23.98 -7.23
CA VAL A 121 -1.13 -23.21 -6.18
C VAL A 121 -0.75 -21.75 -6.36
N TRP A 122 -1.74 -20.86 -6.48
CA TRP A 122 -1.48 -19.45 -6.71
C TRP A 122 -2.54 -18.57 -6.03
N TRP A 123 -2.17 -17.34 -5.79
CA TRP A 123 -3.09 -16.26 -5.38
C TRP A 123 -2.51 -14.90 -5.71
N MET A 124 -3.38 -13.90 -5.75
CA MET A 124 -2.99 -12.51 -5.84
C MET A 124 -3.34 -11.77 -4.56
N GLY A 125 -2.58 -10.74 -4.26
CA GLY A 125 -2.79 -9.86 -3.13
C GLY A 125 -2.48 -8.42 -3.51
N GLY A 126 -2.97 -7.47 -2.71
CA GLY A 126 -2.72 -6.07 -2.95
C GLY A 126 -3.69 -5.13 -2.28
N GLY A 127 -3.74 -3.92 -2.83
CA GLY A 127 -4.59 -2.84 -2.37
C GLY A 127 -3.85 -1.52 -2.35
N PHE A 128 -4.53 -0.49 -1.87
CA PHE A 128 -3.96 0.81 -1.58
C PHE A 128 -4.68 1.47 -0.41
N ASP A 129 -3.97 2.22 0.41
CA ASP A 129 -4.51 2.94 1.56
C ASP A 129 -3.91 4.33 1.70
N LEU A 130 -4.68 5.25 2.32
CA LEU A 130 -4.35 6.65 2.47
C LEU A 130 -4.18 7.01 3.95
N THR A 131 -3.06 7.66 4.28
CA THR A 131 -2.71 8.09 5.64
C THR A 131 -2.59 9.61 5.69
N PRO A 132 -3.68 10.34 5.95
CA PRO A 132 -3.66 11.79 6.10
C PRO A 132 -3.11 12.22 7.46
N TYR A 133 -2.59 13.45 7.51
CA TYR A 133 -2.18 14.16 8.72
C TYR A 133 -3.19 15.25 9.10
N TYR A 134 -3.92 15.70 8.12
CA TYR A 134 -5.10 16.57 8.24
C TYR A 134 -6.26 15.95 7.48
N GLY A 135 -7.43 15.93 8.09
CA GLY A 135 -8.62 15.32 7.50
C GLY A 135 -9.31 16.26 6.51
N TYR A 136 -9.45 15.81 5.27
CA TYR A 136 -10.23 16.45 4.22
C TYR A 136 -11.25 15.47 3.69
N GLU A 137 -12.54 15.79 3.86
CA GLU A 137 -13.62 14.88 3.49
C GLU A 137 -13.64 14.59 1.99
N GLU A 138 -13.44 15.64 1.17
CA GLU A 138 -13.37 15.50 -0.28
C GLU A 138 -12.24 14.60 -0.77
N ASP A 139 -11.11 14.56 -0.05
CA ASP A 139 -10.00 13.67 -0.40
C ASP A 139 -10.33 12.22 -0.04
N ALA A 140 -10.91 11.98 1.14
CA ALA A 140 -11.33 10.64 1.55
C ALA A 140 -12.45 10.10 0.64
N VAL A 141 -13.44 10.92 0.29
CA VAL A 141 -14.52 10.55 -0.63
C VAL A 141 -13.95 10.22 -2.02
N HIS A 142 -13.11 11.08 -2.61
CA HIS A 142 -12.47 10.82 -3.90
C HIS A 142 -11.65 9.51 -3.89
N TRP A 143 -10.86 9.30 -2.83
CA TRP A 143 -10.07 8.08 -2.65
C TRP A 143 -10.94 6.82 -2.68
N HIS A 144 -12.02 6.81 -1.91
CA HIS A 144 -12.94 5.69 -1.82
C HIS A 144 -13.83 5.52 -3.05
N GLN A 145 -14.20 6.61 -3.75
CA GLN A 145 -14.87 6.52 -5.05
C GLN A 145 -14.00 5.83 -6.09
N THR A 146 -12.71 6.17 -6.15
CA THR A 146 -11.77 5.52 -7.07
C THR A 146 -11.54 4.05 -6.68
N ALA A 147 -11.42 3.77 -5.38
CA ALA A 147 -11.32 2.41 -4.86
C ALA A 147 -12.55 1.56 -5.26
N LYS A 148 -13.75 2.13 -5.11
CA LYS A 148 -15.00 1.47 -5.51
C LYS A 148 -15.02 1.23 -7.02
N ALA A 149 -14.68 2.23 -7.83
CA ALA A 149 -14.66 2.11 -9.30
C ALA A 149 -13.72 0.99 -9.79
N ALA A 150 -12.58 0.77 -9.08
CA ALA A 150 -11.70 -0.35 -9.38
C ALA A 150 -12.32 -1.72 -9.06
N CYS A 151 -13.25 -1.79 -8.12
CA CYS A 151 -13.93 -3.01 -7.70
C CYS A 151 -15.22 -3.32 -8.48
N ASP A 152 -15.96 -2.30 -8.93
CA ASP A 152 -17.30 -2.44 -9.52
C ASP A 152 -17.40 -3.45 -10.67
N PRO A 153 -16.42 -3.58 -11.60
CA PRO A 153 -16.47 -4.59 -12.65
C PRO A 153 -16.43 -6.05 -12.15
N PHE A 154 -16.10 -6.26 -10.86
CA PHE A 154 -15.90 -7.57 -10.23
C PHE A 154 -17.00 -7.94 -9.23
N GLY A 155 -18.07 -7.16 -9.16
CA GLY A 155 -19.24 -7.41 -8.34
C GLY A 155 -19.47 -6.37 -7.23
N GLU A 156 -20.73 -6.11 -6.93
CA GLU A 156 -21.17 -5.06 -5.98
C GLU A 156 -20.58 -5.25 -4.55
N GLU A 157 -20.39 -6.50 -4.11
CA GLU A 157 -19.85 -6.83 -2.79
C GLU A 157 -18.32 -6.72 -2.70
N THR A 158 -17.63 -6.53 -3.84
CA THR A 158 -16.17 -6.52 -3.87
C THR A 158 -15.61 -5.33 -3.05
N TYR A 159 -16.07 -4.11 -3.32
CA TYR A 159 -15.60 -2.94 -2.59
C TYR A 159 -15.92 -2.99 -1.08
N PRO A 160 -17.16 -3.23 -0.62
CA PRO A 160 -17.45 -3.29 0.82
C PRO A 160 -16.59 -4.32 1.55
N ARG A 161 -16.41 -5.52 0.98
CA ARG A 161 -15.59 -6.59 1.53
C ARG A 161 -14.13 -6.18 1.69
N LEU A 162 -13.53 -5.63 0.63
CA LEU A 162 -12.11 -5.30 0.61
C LEU A 162 -11.80 -4.02 1.38
N LYS A 163 -12.72 -3.06 1.42
CA LYS A 163 -12.65 -1.87 2.28
C LYS A 163 -12.65 -2.27 3.75
N LYS A 164 -13.58 -3.14 4.15
CA LYS A 164 -13.61 -3.65 5.53
C LYS A 164 -12.32 -4.38 5.88
N TRP A 165 -11.81 -5.20 4.98
CA TRP A 165 -10.54 -5.90 5.21
C TRP A 165 -9.36 -4.93 5.36
N CYS A 166 -9.34 -3.85 4.58
CA CYS A 166 -8.36 -2.77 4.70
C CYS A 166 -8.42 -2.11 6.08
N ASP A 167 -9.61 -1.77 6.57
CA ASP A 167 -9.80 -1.18 7.90
C ASP A 167 -9.30 -2.10 9.02
N ASP A 168 -9.61 -3.40 8.92
CA ASP A 168 -9.18 -4.40 9.90
C ASP A 168 -7.66 -4.62 9.87
N TYR A 169 -7.06 -4.66 8.67
CA TYR A 169 -5.63 -4.92 8.50
C TYR A 169 -4.75 -3.78 8.99
N PHE A 170 -5.07 -2.53 8.62
CA PHE A 170 -4.26 -1.36 8.95
C PHE A 170 -4.61 -0.72 10.31
N TYR A 171 -5.15 -1.50 11.21
CA TYR A 171 -5.44 -1.08 12.57
C TYR A 171 -4.22 -1.26 13.49
N LEU A 172 -3.94 -0.29 14.36
CA LEU A 172 -2.89 -0.34 15.39
C LEU A 172 -3.53 -0.69 16.75
N PRO A 173 -3.49 -1.96 17.19
CA PRO A 173 -4.16 -2.37 18.42
C PRO A 173 -3.65 -1.65 19.68
N HIS A 174 -2.33 -1.41 19.76
CA HIS A 174 -1.70 -0.75 20.91
C HIS A 174 -1.98 0.77 20.94
N ARG A 175 -2.46 1.36 19.84
CA ARG A 175 -2.91 2.77 19.77
C ARG A 175 -4.43 2.89 19.74
N LYS A 176 -5.15 1.80 19.47
CA LYS A 176 -6.61 1.75 19.30
C LYS A 176 -7.10 2.70 18.18
N GLU A 177 -6.33 2.81 17.11
CA GLU A 177 -6.65 3.66 15.95
C GLU A 177 -6.22 2.99 14.65
N PRO A 178 -6.89 3.23 13.52
CA PRO A 178 -6.41 2.83 12.20
C PRO A 178 -5.22 3.72 11.77
N ARG A 179 -4.38 3.19 10.87
CA ARG A 179 -3.24 3.92 10.29
C ARG A 179 -3.67 5.16 9.51
N GLY A 180 -4.82 5.10 8.83
CA GLY A 180 -5.35 6.15 8.00
C GLY A 180 -6.86 6.00 7.76
N VAL A 181 -7.33 6.49 6.63
CA VAL A 181 -8.75 6.45 6.23
C VAL A 181 -9.13 5.17 5.46
N GLY A 182 -8.20 4.22 5.34
CA GLY A 182 -8.42 2.97 4.65
C GLY A 182 -8.27 3.08 3.12
N GLY A 183 -8.98 2.24 2.42
CA GLY A 183 -8.93 2.06 0.97
C GLY A 183 -9.33 0.63 0.60
N LEU A 184 -8.44 -0.11 -0.06
CA LEU A 184 -8.64 -1.52 -0.42
C LEU A 184 -7.50 -2.37 0.12
N PHE A 185 -7.83 -3.57 0.59
CA PHE A 185 -6.86 -4.61 0.89
C PHE A 185 -7.44 -5.98 0.55
N TYR A 186 -6.63 -6.81 -0.11
CA TYR A 186 -6.94 -8.21 -0.38
C TYR A 186 -5.66 -9.05 -0.34
N ASP A 187 -5.83 -10.29 0.07
CA ASP A 187 -4.77 -11.30 0.09
C ASP A 187 -5.37 -12.66 -0.25
N ASP A 188 -4.52 -13.62 -0.64
CA ASP A 188 -4.96 -14.98 -0.95
C ASP A 188 -6.12 -15.05 -1.98
N LEU A 189 -6.26 -14.03 -2.85
CA LEU A 189 -7.37 -13.96 -3.81
C LEU A 189 -7.10 -14.88 -5.00
N ASN A 190 -7.96 -15.89 -5.19
CA ASN A 190 -7.93 -16.83 -6.33
C ASN A 190 -9.34 -17.32 -6.74
N GLU A 191 -10.39 -16.81 -6.10
CA GLU A 191 -11.77 -17.31 -6.22
C GLU A 191 -12.38 -17.12 -7.60
N TRP A 192 -11.88 -16.18 -8.42
CA TRP A 192 -12.42 -15.88 -9.76
C TRP A 192 -11.67 -16.56 -10.91
N GLY A 193 -10.65 -17.38 -10.60
CA GLY A 193 -9.71 -17.89 -11.58
C GLY A 193 -8.65 -16.85 -11.97
N PHE A 194 -7.57 -17.34 -12.61
CA PHE A 194 -6.35 -16.54 -12.81
C PHE A 194 -6.58 -15.26 -13.63
N ASP A 195 -7.23 -15.38 -14.77
CA ASP A 195 -7.36 -14.25 -15.71
C ASP A 195 -8.23 -13.13 -15.15
N GLN A 196 -9.33 -13.47 -14.47
CA GLN A 196 -10.20 -12.48 -13.84
C GLN A 196 -9.55 -11.86 -12.61
N THR A 197 -8.83 -12.65 -11.79
CA THR A 197 -8.08 -12.15 -10.65
C THR A 197 -6.94 -11.24 -11.11
N PHE A 198 -6.26 -11.57 -12.20
CA PHE A 198 -5.25 -10.69 -12.80
C PHE A 198 -5.87 -9.40 -13.38
N ALA A 199 -7.04 -9.48 -13.99
CA ALA A 199 -7.76 -8.30 -14.44
C ALA A 199 -8.11 -7.38 -13.25
N PHE A 200 -8.53 -7.95 -12.11
CA PHE A 200 -8.77 -7.20 -10.87
C PHE A 200 -7.47 -6.57 -10.33
N MET A 201 -6.38 -7.33 -10.26
CA MET A 201 -5.08 -6.80 -9.83
C MET A 201 -4.65 -5.59 -10.67
N ARG A 202 -4.86 -5.66 -12.00
CA ARG A 202 -4.61 -4.51 -12.90
C ARG A 202 -5.53 -3.33 -12.61
N SER A 203 -6.82 -3.58 -12.39
CA SER A 203 -7.79 -2.53 -12.06
C SER A 203 -7.38 -1.75 -10.79
N VAL A 204 -6.90 -2.47 -9.76
CA VAL A 204 -6.41 -1.86 -8.52
C VAL A 204 -5.10 -1.10 -8.76
N GLY A 205 -4.13 -1.70 -9.44
CA GLY A 205 -2.84 -1.06 -9.70
C GLY A 205 -2.97 0.21 -10.56
N ASP A 206 -3.74 0.13 -11.64
CA ASP A 206 -3.99 1.28 -12.54
C ASP A 206 -4.80 2.38 -11.85
N GLY A 207 -5.69 2.00 -10.92
CA GLY A 207 -6.50 2.91 -10.12
C GLY A 207 -5.69 3.79 -9.16
N PHE A 208 -4.50 3.36 -8.74
CA PHE A 208 -3.69 4.08 -7.75
C PHE A 208 -3.39 5.53 -8.13
N LEU A 209 -2.89 5.77 -9.33
CA LEU A 209 -2.57 7.14 -9.78
C LEU A 209 -3.83 8.00 -9.88
N SER A 210 -4.94 7.45 -10.34
CA SER A 210 -6.22 8.16 -10.41
C SER A 210 -6.77 8.51 -9.03
N ALA A 211 -6.50 7.68 -8.02
CA ALA A 211 -6.86 7.94 -6.64
C ALA A 211 -5.95 8.98 -5.99
N TYR A 212 -4.63 8.87 -6.18
CA TYR A 212 -3.67 9.65 -5.40
C TYR A 212 -3.27 10.99 -6.02
N VAL A 213 -3.06 11.05 -7.33
CA VAL A 213 -2.56 12.26 -8.01
C VAL A 213 -3.46 13.48 -7.78
N PRO A 214 -4.79 13.40 -7.93
CA PRO A 214 -5.66 14.55 -7.70
C PRO A 214 -5.58 15.09 -6.26
N ILE A 215 -5.38 14.22 -5.27
CA ILE A 215 -5.21 14.61 -3.86
C ILE A 215 -3.87 15.31 -3.67
N LEU A 216 -2.78 14.72 -4.18
CA LEU A 216 -1.44 15.28 -4.08
C LEU A 216 -1.37 16.67 -4.74
N GLU A 217 -1.91 16.81 -5.97
CA GLU A 217 -1.97 18.09 -6.69
C GLU A 217 -2.76 19.16 -5.94
N ARG A 218 -3.85 18.79 -5.29
CA ARG A 218 -4.68 19.73 -4.49
C ARG A 218 -3.96 20.21 -3.24
N ARG A 219 -3.07 19.40 -2.65
CA ARG A 219 -2.49 19.63 -1.34
C ARG A 219 -1.02 20.03 -1.33
N LYS A 220 -0.27 19.77 -2.39
CA LYS A 220 1.18 19.97 -2.44
C LYS A 220 1.62 21.41 -2.18
N ASP A 221 0.82 22.40 -2.61
CA ASP A 221 1.13 23.82 -2.52
C ASP A 221 0.36 24.53 -1.37
N ALA A 222 -0.38 23.78 -0.55
CA ALA A 222 -1.09 24.37 0.58
C ALA A 222 -0.11 25.03 1.57
N PRO A 223 -0.37 26.26 2.04
CA PRO A 223 0.49 26.89 3.03
C PRO A 223 0.47 26.11 4.35
N TRP A 224 1.62 25.95 4.97
CA TRP A 224 1.75 25.25 6.23
C TRP A 224 2.75 25.91 7.18
N THR A 225 2.65 25.57 8.46
CA THR A 225 3.48 26.09 9.55
C THR A 225 4.39 25.01 10.12
N GLU A 226 5.43 25.41 10.86
CA GLU A 226 6.30 24.47 11.56
C GLU A 226 5.53 23.59 12.57
N ALA A 227 4.51 24.12 13.24
CA ALA A 227 3.66 23.33 14.13
C ALA A 227 2.95 22.19 13.38
N GLN A 228 2.44 22.45 12.17
CA GLN A 228 1.82 21.44 11.33
C GLN A 228 2.85 20.40 10.82
N ARG A 229 4.08 20.85 10.55
CA ARG A 229 5.18 19.94 10.24
C ARG A 229 5.48 18.99 11.41
N GLN A 230 5.57 19.53 12.63
CA GLN A 230 5.82 18.71 13.83
C GLN A 230 4.70 17.70 14.08
N TRP A 231 3.45 18.08 13.82
CA TRP A 231 2.31 17.15 13.82
C TRP A 231 2.45 16.04 12.78
N GLN A 232 2.79 16.37 11.55
CA GLN A 232 3.06 15.37 10.50
C GLN A 232 4.13 14.37 10.97
N LEU A 233 5.25 14.82 11.52
CA LEU A 233 6.32 13.95 12.01
C LEU A 233 5.83 13.05 13.14
N TYR A 234 5.02 13.56 14.05
CA TYR A 234 4.39 12.78 15.11
C TYR A 234 3.46 11.68 14.54
N ARG A 235 2.63 12.03 13.58
CA ARG A 235 1.74 11.05 12.93
C ARG A 235 2.49 10.02 12.08
N ARG A 236 3.60 10.40 11.46
CA ARG A 236 4.50 9.45 10.78
C ARG A 236 5.05 8.38 11.73
N GLY A 237 5.20 8.69 13.01
CA GLY A 237 5.53 7.68 14.02
C GLY A 237 4.53 6.53 14.05
N ARG A 238 3.22 6.79 13.89
CA ARG A 238 2.18 5.74 13.82
C ARG A 238 2.31 4.88 12.57
N TYR A 239 2.66 5.49 11.45
CA TYR A 239 2.96 4.77 10.20
C TYR A 239 4.14 3.81 10.39
N VAL A 240 5.23 4.28 11.01
CA VAL A 240 6.41 3.45 11.30
C VAL A 240 6.07 2.33 12.28
N GLU A 241 5.31 2.62 13.34
CA GLU A 241 4.86 1.59 14.30
C GLU A 241 4.10 0.46 13.60
N PHE A 242 3.17 0.80 12.69
CA PHE A 242 2.46 -0.24 11.94
C PHE A 242 3.42 -1.08 11.09
N ASN A 243 4.26 -0.44 10.29
CA ASN A 243 5.13 -1.14 9.36
C ASN A 243 6.15 -2.06 10.07
N LEU A 244 6.71 -1.63 11.20
CA LEU A 244 7.72 -2.43 11.92
C LEU A 244 7.12 -3.49 12.86
N VAL A 245 5.90 -3.27 13.38
CA VAL A 245 5.33 -4.15 14.42
C VAL A 245 4.23 -5.05 13.90
N HIS A 246 3.44 -4.60 12.92
CA HIS A 246 2.22 -5.27 12.49
C HIS A 246 2.20 -5.68 11.02
N ASP A 247 2.99 -5.01 10.14
CA ASP A 247 2.95 -5.33 8.72
C ASP A 247 3.55 -6.70 8.43
N ARG A 248 2.69 -7.64 8.00
CA ARG A 248 3.10 -9.02 7.69
C ARG A 248 4.15 -9.08 6.60
N GLY A 249 4.06 -8.19 5.59
CA GLY A 249 5.02 -8.14 4.50
C GLY A 249 6.42 -7.71 4.96
N THR A 250 6.51 -6.67 5.77
CA THR A 250 7.75 -6.20 6.38
C THR A 250 8.37 -7.27 7.28
N LEU A 251 7.58 -7.86 8.18
CA LEU A 251 8.05 -8.89 9.10
C LEU A 251 8.55 -10.12 8.33
N PHE A 252 7.79 -10.61 7.35
CA PHE A 252 8.19 -11.74 6.52
C PHE A 252 9.48 -11.44 5.74
N GLY A 253 9.57 -10.26 5.11
CA GLY A 253 10.74 -9.86 4.36
C GLY A 253 12.01 -9.82 5.21
N LEU A 254 11.94 -9.24 6.41
CA LEU A 254 13.09 -9.17 7.34
C LEU A 254 13.47 -10.56 7.88
N GLN A 255 12.49 -11.41 8.18
CA GLN A 255 12.72 -12.77 8.70
C GLN A 255 13.27 -13.74 7.65
N THR A 256 13.04 -13.49 6.38
CA THR A 256 13.49 -14.34 5.26
C THR A 256 14.73 -13.81 4.53
N ASN A 257 15.51 -12.95 5.18
CA ASN A 257 16.71 -12.32 4.59
C ASN A 257 16.41 -11.55 3.30
N GLY A 258 15.22 -10.95 3.21
CA GLY A 258 14.89 -10.02 2.13
C GLY A 258 15.84 -8.82 2.15
N ARG A 259 15.97 -8.14 1.00
CA ARG A 259 16.81 -6.94 0.91
C ARG A 259 16.29 -5.84 1.84
N THR A 260 16.99 -5.62 2.95
CA THR A 260 16.58 -4.67 4.01
C THR A 260 16.31 -3.28 3.46
N GLU A 261 17.18 -2.76 2.59
CA GLU A 261 17.01 -1.43 1.98
C GLU A 261 15.73 -1.31 1.15
N ALA A 262 15.40 -2.35 0.37
CA ALA A 262 14.17 -2.40 -0.42
C ALA A 262 12.90 -2.52 0.44
N ILE A 263 13.01 -3.11 1.63
CA ILE A 263 11.90 -3.23 2.60
C ILE A 263 11.72 -1.91 3.35
N LEU A 264 12.80 -1.36 3.92
CA LEU A 264 12.74 -0.17 4.77
C LEU A 264 12.69 1.15 3.99
N MET A 265 12.80 1.12 2.65
CA MET A 265 12.55 2.32 1.84
C MET A 265 11.13 2.88 2.01
N SER A 266 10.18 2.04 2.47
CA SER A 266 8.81 2.43 2.78
C SER A 266 8.66 3.38 3.97
N LEU A 267 9.69 3.52 4.79
CA LEU A 267 9.64 4.38 5.97
C LEU A 267 9.92 5.83 5.60
N PRO A 268 9.26 6.80 6.28
CA PRO A 268 9.51 8.22 6.08
C PRO A 268 10.94 8.59 6.53
N PRO A 269 11.53 9.67 5.98
CA PRO A 269 12.90 10.06 6.33
C PRO A 269 13.01 10.62 7.74
N LEU A 270 11.94 11.25 8.24
CA LEU A 270 11.86 11.87 9.56
C LEU A 270 10.56 11.49 10.26
N VAL A 271 10.67 11.20 11.55
CA VAL A 271 9.56 10.87 12.44
C VAL A 271 9.78 11.50 13.81
N ARG A 272 8.71 11.60 14.61
CA ARG A 272 8.77 12.09 15.98
C ARG A 272 7.91 11.23 16.89
N TRP A 273 8.44 10.87 18.04
CA TRP A 273 7.67 10.35 19.18
C TRP A 273 7.71 11.34 20.31
N GLU A 274 6.57 11.58 20.91
CA GLU A 274 6.43 12.47 22.06
C GLU A 274 5.64 11.76 23.16
N TYR A 275 6.18 11.80 24.37
CA TYR A 275 5.55 11.15 25.51
C TYR A 275 4.31 11.92 25.97
N GLY A 276 3.15 11.23 26.04
CA GLY A 276 1.91 11.80 26.55
C GLY A 276 1.30 12.92 25.71
N TYR A 277 1.72 13.07 24.43
CA TYR A 277 1.16 14.11 23.56
C TYR A 277 -0.30 13.84 23.23
N SER A 278 -1.10 14.90 23.34
CA SER A 278 -2.49 14.97 22.87
C SER A 278 -2.71 16.31 22.17
N PRO A 279 -3.36 16.35 21.01
CA PRO A 279 -3.69 17.61 20.37
C PRO A 279 -4.73 18.40 21.17
N ASP A 280 -4.76 19.71 21.00
CA ASP A 280 -5.74 20.59 21.62
C ASP A 280 -7.17 20.22 21.18
N GLU A 281 -8.10 20.25 22.12
CA GLU A 281 -9.51 19.93 21.84
C GLU A 281 -10.08 20.88 20.78
N GLY A 282 -10.79 20.31 19.79
CA GLY A 282 -11.39 21.05 18.68
C GLY A 282 -10.41 21.51 17.60
N SER A 283 -9.10 21.26 17.76
CA SER A 283 -8.11 21.52 16.72
C SER A 283 -8.30 20.64 15.49
N PRO A 284 -7.77 21.02 14.31
CA PRO A 284 -7.76 20.15 13.13
C PRO A 284 -7.06 18.79 13.37
N GLU A 285 -6.04 18.78 14.22
CA GLU A 285 -5.31 17.60 14.66
C GLU A 285 -6.21 16.65 15.47
N ALA A 286 -6.98 17.20 16.42
CA ALA A 286 -7.96 16.42 17.19
C ALA A 286 -9.09 15.89 16.30
N LYS A 287 -9.57 16.69 15.34
CA LYS A 287 -10.58 16.25 14.36
C LYS A 287 -10.10 15.13 13.47
N LEU A 288 -8.82 15.12 13.07
CA LEU A 288 -8.27 13.95 12.36
C LEU A 288 -8.51 12.68 13.17
N MET A 289 -8.18 12.69 14.45
CA MET A 289 -8.28 11.51 15.32
C MET A 289 -9.73 11.08 15.58
N THR A 290 -10.66 12.02 15.76
CA THR A 290 -12.05 11.71 16.11
C THR A 290 -12.92 11.39 14.90
N ASP A 291 -12.69 12.04 13.76
CA ASP A 291 -13.60 12.01 12.62
C ASP A 291 -13.10 11.14 11.46
N PHE A 292 -11.77 11.02 11.31
CA PHE A 292 -11.14 10.34 10.17
C PHE A 292 -10.48 9.01 10.53
N LEU A 293 -9.82 8.92 11.70
CA LEU A 293 -9.10 7.70 12.10
C LEU A 293 -10.04 6.70 12.79
N ARG A 294 -11.07 6.33 12.06
CA ARG A 294 -12.06 5.29 12.43
C ARG A 294 -12.66 4.67 11.17
N PRO A 295 -13.11 3.41 11.20
CA PRO A 295 -13.90 2.87 10.11
C PRO A 295 -15.12 3.75 9.84
N ARG A 296 -15.29 4.17 8.58
CA ARG A 296 -16.38 5.06 8.18
C ARG A 296 -16.88 4.70 6.78
N ASP A 297 -18.17 4.76 6.59
CA ASP A 297 -18.78 4.69 5.26
C ASP A 297 -18.64 6.05 4.56
N TRP A 298 -17.55 6.21 3.80
CA TRP A 298 -17.23 7.43 3.06
C TRP A 298 -18.16 7.71 1.89
N LEU A 299 -18.89 6.71 1.42
CA LEU A 299 -19.73 6.78 0.22
C LEU A 299 -21.22 6.73 0.50
N GLY A 300 -21.64 6.57 1.77
CA GLY A 300 -23.05 6.49 2.17
C GLY A 300 -23.77 5.22 1.69
N LEU A 301 -23.04 4.13 1.46
CA LEU A 301 -23.59 2.88 0.89
C LEU A 301 -24.43 2.09 1.90
N GLU A 302 -24.08 2.14 3.19
CA GLU A 302 -24.78 1.41 4.26
C GLU A 302 -26.20 1.95 4.47
N THR A 303 -26.39 3.27 4.32
CA THR A 303 -27.73 3.90 4.42
C THR A 303 -28.62 3.57 3.22
N ALA A 304 -28.05 3.35 2.05
CA ALA A 304 -28.81 2.97 0.85
C ALA A 304 -29.33 1.53 0.88
N ALA A 305 -28.62 0.61 1.57
CA ALA A 305 -29.01 -0.78 1.71
C ALA A 305 -30.24 -0.98 2.65
N HIS A 306 -30.46 -0.07 3.62
CA HIS A 306 -31.60 -0.10 4.54
C HIS A 306 -32.87 0.60 4.01
N SER A 307 -32.78 1.22 2.80
CA SER A 307 -33.89 1.96 2.18
C SER A 307 -34.56 1.21 1.01
N ARG A 308 -34.23 -0.08 0.82
CA ARG A 308 -34.84 -0.94 -0.23
C ARG A 308 -35.67 -2.07 0.33
#